data_a3822d64e870cbb6975cc2a3a118dae2
#
_entry.id   a3822d64e870cbb6975cc2a3a118dae2
#
_cell.length_a   1.000
_cell.length_b   1.000
_cell.length_c   1.000
_cell.angle_alpha   90.00
_cell.angle_beta   90.00
_cell.angle_gamma   90.00
#
_symmetry.space_group_name_H-M   'P 1'
#
loop_
_entity.id
_entity.type
_entity.pdbx_description
1 polymer ?
#
loop_
_entity_poly.entity_id
_entity_poly.type
_entity_poly.pdbx_seq_one_letter_code
_entity_poly.pdbx_strand_id
1 'polypeptide(L)'
;MREVRLNNGVMMPSVGFGLYQIDKSETKAAVLEALEVGYRMIDTAASYFNEREVGEAIRESGMPRESVFVTSKLWVQDYEYDDALRAFDRSLSELGLDYIDLYLLHKPYGNYYAAWRALERLHKEGRIRAIGVTSFSNERLQDLFLHNEVKPAVNQIETHPFQQQKDANAFLKAEGIVHEAWAPFAEGQKGIFTNSALTEIAASHGKSVAAVILRWLNQRGVVVIPKSIRADRIRENFNIFDFRLSDAEMAAISALDEKKSPIYDDMDLATVRAIGTYKIHD
;
A
#
# COMPACT_ATOMS: atom_id res chain seq x y z
N MET A 1 -4.12 17.04 -5.87
CA MET A 1 -3.64 15.87 -5.11
C MET A 1 -2.17 16.08 -4.80
N ARG A 2 -1.68 15.66 -3.62
CA ARG A 2 -0.24 15.72 -3.31
C ARG A 2 0.44 14.45 -3.80
N GLU A 3 1.68 14.61 -4.29
CA GLU A 3 2.50 13.50 -4.77
C GLU A 3 3.79 13.43 -3.96
N VAL A 4 4.37 12.24 -3.92
CA VAL A 4 5.71 11.98 -3.41
C VAL A 4 6.60 11.51 -4.56
N ARG A 5 7.86 11.90 -4.54
CA ARG A 5 8.83 11.49 -5.55
C ARG A 5 9.55 10.23 -5.05
N LEU A 6 9.47 9.17 -5.84
CA LEU A 6 10.21 7.94 -5.60
C LEU A 6 11.71 8.13 -5.87
N ASN A 7 12.56 7.24 -5.33
CA ASN A 7 14.01 7.31 -5.51
C ASN A 7 14.50 7.20 -6.96
N ASN A 8 13.67 6.64 -7.84
CA ASN A 8 13.91 6.55 -9.29
C ASN A 8 13.29 7.72 -10.09
N GLY A 9 12.70 8.72 -9.43
CA GLY A 9 12.13 9.91 -10.04
C GLY A 9 10.66 9.83 -10.42
N VAL A 10 10.03 8.66 -10.35
CA VAL A 10 8.59 8.48 -10.61
C VAL A 10 7.78 9.23 -9.54
N MET A 11 6.72 9.92 -9.98
CA MET A 11 5.78 10.60 -9.07
C MET A 11 4.66 9.65 -8.68
N MET A 12 4.39 9.52 -7.38
CA MET A 12 3.38 8.64 -6.79
C MET A 12 2.39 9.48 -5.97
N PRO A 13 1.06 9.29 -6.12
CA PRO A 13 0.08 9.96 -5.28
C PRO A 13 0.27 9.63 -3.80
N SER A 14 0.11 10.62 -2.91
CA SER A 14 0.26 10.42 -1.47
C SER A 14 -0.98 9.81 -0.79
N VAL A 15 -2.08 9.67 -1.55
CA VAL A 15 -3.31 8.99 -1.14
C VAL A 15 -3.76 8.10 -2.29
N GLY A 16 -3.85 6.81 -2.03
CA GLY A 16 -4.35 5.81 -2.97
C GLY A 16 -5.61 5.12 -2.44
N PHE A 17 -6.19 4.26 -3.25
CA PHE A 17 -7.35 3.48 -2.94
C PHE A 17 -6.98 1.99 -2.86
N GLY A 18 -7.07 1.41 -1.66
CA GLY A 18 -6.76 0.00 -1.40
C GLY A 18 -7.95 -0.92 -1.69
N LEU A 19 -7.65 -2.14 -2.17
CA LEU A 19 -8.66 -3.10 -2.60
C LEU A 19 -8.66 -4.43 -1.82
N TYR A 20 -7.80 -4.56 -0.81
CA TYR A 20 -7.80 -5.76 0.01
C TYR A 20 -9.16 -5.99 0.68
N GLN A 21 -9.69 -7.22 0.63
CA GLN A 21 -11.00 -7.60 1.16
C GLN A 21 -12.19 -6.83 0.52
N ILE A 22 -12.07 -6.36 -0.70
CA ILE A 22 -13.24 -5.98 -1.51
C ILE A 22 -13.61 -7.18 -2.38
N ASP A 23 -14.86 -7.61 -2.28
CA ASP A 23 -15.36 -8.70 -3.11
C ASP A 23 -15.21 -8.36 -4.60
N LYS A 24 -14.90 -9.38 -5.39
CA LYS A 24 -14.72 -9.26 -6.83
C LYS A 24 -15.91 -8.56 -7.51
N SER A 25 -17.13 -8.89 -7.08
CA SER A 25 -18.36 -8.31 -7.62
C SER A 25 -18.54 -6.81 -7.31
N GLU A 26 -17.88 -6.29 -6.27
CA GLU A 26 -17.96 -4.89 -5.85
C GLU A 26 -16.74 -4.07 -6.31
N THR A 27 -15.63 -4.74 -6.69
CA THR A 27 -14.35 -4.09 -6.98
C THR A 27 -14.46 -3.04 -8.08
N LYS A 28 -15.07 -3.40 -9.22
CA LYS A 28 -15.21 -2.48 -10.36
C LYS A 28 -15.96 -1.20 -9.99
N ALA A 29 -17.09 -1.33 -9.31
CA ALA A 29 -17.90 -0.18 -8.89
C ALA A 29 -17.14 0.70 -7.88
N ALA A 30 -16.44 0.10 -6.92
CA ALA A 30 -15.65 0.82 -5.94
C ALA A 30 -14.48 1.60 -6.57
N VAL A 31 -13.81 1.02 -7.58
CA VAL A 31 -12.72 1.68 -8.31
C VAL A 31 -13.25 2.84 -9.14
N LEU A 32 -14.39 2.66 -9.86
CA LEU A 32 -15.01 3.75 -10.62
C LEU A 32 -15.40 4.92 -9.73
N GLU A 33 -16.04 4.67 -8.56
CA GLU A 33 -16.36 5.70 -7.58
C GLU A 33 -15.07 6.41 -7.07
N ALA A 34 -14.02 5.65 -6.77
CA ALA A 34 -12.75 6.24 -6.32
C ALA A 34 -12.14 7.15 -7.40
N LEU A 35 -12.12 6.73 -8.66
CA LEU A 35 -11.60 7.53 -9.77
C LEU A 35 -12.44 8.79 -10.01
N GLU A 36 -13.78 8.70 -9.89
CA GLU A 36 -14.70 9.84 -9.99
C GLU A 36 -14.47 10.86 -8.87
N VAL A 37 -14.27 10.39 -7.63
CA VAL A 37 -13.93 11.24 -6.46
C VAL A 37 -12.61 11.98 -6.63
N GLY A 38 -11.69 11.42 -7.42
CA GLY A 38 -10.39 12.04 -7.70
C GLY A 38 -9.17 11.23 -7.32
N TYR A 39 -9.31 10.00 -6.82
CA TYR A 39 -8.16 9.11 -6.63
C TYR A 39 -7.45 8.88 -7.97
N ARG A 40 -6.14 8.79 -7.90
CA ARG A 40 -5.28 8.51 -9.06
C ARG A 40 -4.26 7.41 -8.77
N MET A 41 -4.42 6.70 -7.66
CA MET A 41 -3.64 5.52 -7.31
C MET A 41 -4.58 4.42 -6.84
N ILE A 42 -4.46 3.24 -7.44
CA ILE A 42 -5.22 2.04 -7.13
C ILE A 42 -4.24 0.94 -6.70
N ASP A 43 -4.45 0.38 -5.51
CA ASP A 43 -3.61 -0.67 -4.95
C ASP A 43 -4.36 -2.00 -4.89
N THR A 44 -3.90 -2.96 -5.70
CA THR A 44 -4.38 -4.34 -5.73
C THR A 44 -3.24 -5.34 -5.53
N ALA A 45 -3.49 -6.63 -5.70
CA ALA A 45 -2.51 -7.70 -5.68
C ALA A 45 -3.03 -8.96 -6.39
N ALA A 46 -2.15 -9.81 -6.90
CA ALA A 46 -2.52 -11.11 -7.46
C ALA A 46 -3.36 -11.95 -6.48
N SER A 47 -2.99 -11.93 -5.19
CA SER A 47 -3.69 -12.67 -4.13
C SER A 47 -5.04 -12.07 -3.70
N TYR A 48 -5.45 -10.92 -4.25
CA TYR A 48 -6.78 -10.35 -4.00
C TYR A 48 -7.82 -10.85 -5.01
N PHE A 49 -7.38 -11.47 -6.11
CA PHE A 49 -8.23 -12.06 -7.17
C PHE A 49 -9.16 -11.06 -7.86
N ASN A 50 -8.83 -9.78 -7.85
CA ASN A 50 -9.67 -8.70 -8.40
C ASN A 50 -8.94 -7.80 -9.41
N GLU A 51 -7.77 -8.21 -9.91
CA GLU A 51 -6.98 -7.43 -10.88
C GLU A 51 -7.76 -7.15 -12.18
N ARG A 52 -8.56 -8.11 -12.64
CA ARG A 52 -9.39 -7.96 -13.85
C ARG A 52 -10.41 -6.84 -13.70
N GLU A 53 -11.12 -6.81 -12.59
CA GLU A 53 -12.13 -5.79 -12.29
C GLU A 53 -11.52 -4.40 -12.16
N VAL A 54 -10.28 -4.32 -11.64
CA VAL A 54 -9.49 -3.08 -11.62
C VAL A 54 -9.19 -2.60 -13.03
N GLY A 55 -8.69 -3.47 -13.89
CA GLY A 55 -8.40 -3.13 -15.29
C GLY A 55 -9.65 -2.72 -16.07
N GLU A 56 -10.76 -3.43 -15.86
CA GLU A 56 -12.06 -3.05 -16.45
C GLU A 56 -12.53 -1.68 -15.99
N ALA A 57 -12.42 -1.37 -14.70
CA ALA A 57 -12.81 -0.07 -14.16
C ALA A 57 -11.96 1.07 -14.75
N ILE A 58 -10.64 0.88 -14.84
CA ILE A 58 -9.74 1.88 -15.43
C ILE A 58 -10.12 2.15 -16.90
N ARG A 59 -10.36 1.11 -17.69
CA ARG A 59 -10.80 1.28 -19.09
C ARG A 59 -12.14 1.98 -19.19
N GLU A 60 -13.12 1.56 -18.38
CA GLU A 60 -14.49 2.12 -18.38
C GLU A 60 -14.52 3.58 -17.92
N SER A 61 -13.60 3.98 -17.05
CA SER A 61 -13.50 5.38 -16.60
C SER A 61 -13.16 6.37 -17.72
N GLY A 62 -12.63 5.89 -18.85
CA GLY A 62 -12.21 6.72 -19.98
C GLY A 62 -10.98 7.59 -19.68
N MET A 63 -10.35 7.42 -18.53
CA MET A 63 -9.17 8.19 -18.16
C MET A 63 -7.93 7.74 -18.94
N PRO A 64 -7.03 8.66 -19.31
CA PRO A 64 -5.72 8.29 -19.86
C PRO A 64 -4.98 7.36 -18.89
N ARG A 65 -4.39 6.27 -19.42
CA ARG A 65 -3.68 5.26 -18.61
C ARG A 65 -2.60 5.88 -17.70
N GLU A 66 -1.86 6.82 -18.23
CA GLU A 66 -0.79 7.54 -17.54
C GLU A 66 -1.25 8.45 -16.40
N SER A 67 -2.54 8.73 -16.33
CA SER A 67 -3.14 9.51 -15.24
C SER A 67 -3.52 8.66 -14.01
N VAL A 68 -3.45 7.33 -14.12
CA VAL A 68 -3.79 6.40 -13.04
C VAL A 68 -2.55 5.59 -12.67
N PHE A 69 -2.09 5.73 -11.43
CA PHE A 69 -0.99 4.97 -10.86
C PHE A 69 -1.52 3.63 -10.32
N VAL A 70 -1.07 2.52 -10.89
CA VAL A 70 -1.53 1.18 -10.53
C VAL A 70 -0.44 0.43 -9.79
N THR A 71 -0.77 -0.05 -8.59
CA THR A 71 0.07 -0.96 -7.80
C THR A 71 -0.51 -2.37 -7.84
N SER A 72 0.32 -3.37 -8.11
CA SER A 72 0.01 -4.77 -7.82
C SER A 72 1.18 -5.46 -7.14
N LYS A 73 1.00 -6.73 -6.71
CA LYS A 73 1.96 -7.41 -5.85
C LYS A 73 2.14 -8.87 -6.27
N LEU A 74 3.40 -9.30 -6.34
CA LEU A 74 3.80 -10.68 -6.57
C LEU A 74 3.59 -11.50 -5.30
N TRP A 75 2.90 -12.63 -5.40
CA TRP A 75 2.68 -13.51 -4.26
C TRP A 75 3.86 -14.45 -4.02
N VAL A 76 4.06 -14.85 -2.77
CA VAL A 76 5.21 -15.68 -2.32
C VAL A 76 5.35 -17.02 -3.06
N GLN A 77 4.25 -17.58 -3.57
CA GLN A 77 4.24 -18.80 -4.35
C GLN A 77 5.11 -18.72 -5.59
N ASP A 78 5.19 -17.53 -6.19
CA ASP A 78 5.85 -17.28 -7.47
C ASP A 78 7.23 -16.58 -7.30
N TYR A 79 7.94 -16.82 -6.19
CA TYR A 79 9.20 -16.12 -5.92
C TYR A 79 10.43 -16.72 -6.58
N GLU A 80 10.31 -17.83 -7.31
CA GLU A 80 11.39 -18.27 -8.19
C GLU A 80 11.48 -17.35 -9.41
N TYR A 81 12.68 -17.17 -9.96
CA TYR A 81 12.94 -16.17 -11.00
C TYR A 81 11.99 -16.25 -12.20
N ASP A 82 11.87 -17.45 -12.80
CA ASP A 82 11.02 -17.65 -13.97
C ASP A 82 9.53 -17.63 -13.62
N ASP A 83 9.16 -18.07 -12.39
CA ASP A 83 7.80 -17.99 -11.90
C ASP A 83 7.38 -16.53 -11.68
N ALA A 84 8.26 -15.69 -11.16
CA ALA A 84 8.02 -14.28 -10.98
C ALA A 84 7.75 -13.55 -12.32
N LEU A 85 8.50 -13.90 -13.37
CA LEU A 85 8.25 -13.37 -14.72
C LEU A 85 6.86 -13.81 -15.23
N ARG A 86 6.52 -15.09 -15.10
CA ARG A 86 5.20 -15.61 -15.49
C ARG A 86 4.05 -15.00 -14.68
N ALA A 87 4.24 -14.82 -13.38
CA ALA A 87 3.26 -14.21 -12.50
C ALA A 87 3.00 -12.75 -12.86
N PHE A 88 4.05 -12.00 -13.19
CA PHE A 88 3.91 -10.64 -13.69
C PHE A 88 3.11 -10.59 -15.00
N ASP A 89 3.40 -11.50 -15.96
CA ASP A 89 2.65 -11.59 -17.21
C ASP A 89 1.15 -11.89 -16.96
N ARG A 90 0.84 -12.76 -16.00
CA ARG A 90 -0.55 -13.03 -15.58
C ARG A 90 -1.20 -11.76 -15.01
N SER A 91 -0.57 -11.08 -14.06
CA SER A 91 -1.09 -9.82 -13.48
C SER A 91 -1.33 -8.76 -14.55
N LEU A 92 -0.37 -8.58 -15.47
CA LEU A 92 -0.50 -7.61 -16.55
C LEU A 92 -1.66 -7.94 -17.49
N SER A 93 -1.84 -9.24 -17.80
CA SER A 93 -2.95 -9.74 -18.61
C SER A 93 -4.30 -9.58 -17.93
N GLU A 94 -4.41 -9.91 -16.63
CA GLU A 94 -5.65 -9.74 -15.85
C GLU A 94 -6.02 -8.25 -15.76
N LEU A 95 -5.07 -7.37 -15.48
CA LEU A 95 -5.28 -5.92 -15.50
C LEU A 95 -5.62 -5.40 -16.90
N GLY A 96 -5.18 -6.09 -17.96
CA GLY A 96 -5.32 -5.62 -19.34
C GLY A 96 -4.58 -4.31 -19.60
N LEU A 97 -3.38 -4.18 -19.06
CA LEU A 97 -2.52 -2.99 -19.14
C LEU A 97 -1.21 -3.33 -19.86
N ASP A 98 -0.53 -2.31 -20.38
CA ASP A 98 0.77 -2.46 -21.04
C ASP A 98 1.95 -2.38 -20.06
N TYR A 99 1.75 -1.76 -18.90
CA TYR A 99 2.74 -1.63 -17.83
C TYR A 99 2.06 -1.49 -16.46
N ILE A 100 2.80 -1.74 -15.38
CA ILE A 100 2.40 -1.48 -13.99
C ILE A 100 3.28 -0.36 -13.43
N ASP A 101 2.68 0.59 -12.70
CA ASP A 101 3.42 1.73 -12.13
C ASP A 101 4.29 1.32 -10.94
N LEU A 102 3.77 0.47 -10.05
CA LEU A 102 4.50 -0.07 -8.90
C LEU A 102 4.19 -1.56 -8.73
N TYR A 103 5.22 -2.39 -8.75
CA TYR A 103 5.06 -3.83 -8.50
C TYR A 103 5.87 -4.24 -7.28
N LEU A 104 5.21 -4.89 -6.31
CA LEU A 104 5.76 -5.16 -5.00
C LEU A 104 5.97 -6.67 -4.77
N LEU A 105 7.04 -7.05 -4.09
CA LEU A 105 7.09 -8.34 -3.40
C LEU A 105 6.10 -8.30 -2.22
N HIS A 106 5.11 -9.21 -2.19
CA HIS A 106 3.98 -9.11 -1.27
C HIS A 106 4.31 -9.49 0.17
N LYS A 107 5.34 -10.33 0.39
CA LYS A 107 5.77 -10.77 1.74
C LYS A 107 7.27 -11.05 1.79
N PRO A 108 7.89 -10.88 2.96
CA PRO A 108 9.33 -11.09 3.14
C PRO A 108 9.69 -12.57 3.38
N TYR A 109 9.10 -13.50 2.62
CA TYR A 109 9.31 -14.94 2.76
C TYR A 109 9.82 -15.56 1.46
N GLY A 110 10.33 -16.79 1.52
CA GLY A 110 10.74 -17.56 0.35
C GLY A 110 11.96 -17.00 -0.37
N ASN A 111 12.06 -17.26 -1.67
CA ASN A 111 13.21 -16.86 -2.49
C ASN A 111 13.06 -15.45 -3.05
N TYR A 112 12.83 -14.46 -2.17
CA TYR A 112 12.61 -13.09 -2.59
C TYR A 112 13.80 -12.45 -3.32
N TYR A 113 15.01 -12.95 -3.19
CA TYR A 113 16.16 -12.49 -3.98
C TYR A 113 16.04 -12.86 -5.47
N ALA A 114 15.59 -14.08 -5.77
CA ALA A 114 15.34 -14.48 -7.15
C ALA A 114 14.19 -13.67 -7.75
N ALA A 115 13.09 -13.52 -7.01
CA ALA A 115 11.97 -12.68 -7.41
C ALA A 115 12.39 -11.22 -7.63
N TRP A 116 13.22 -10.64 -6.73
CA TRP A 116 13.70 -9.28 -6.89
C TRP A 116 14.48 -9.09 -8.18
N ARG A 117 15.40 -10.01 -8.52
CA ARG A 117 16.15 -9.97 -9.80
C ARG A 117 15.23 -10.06 -11.02
N ALA A 118 14.12 -10.81 -10.93
CA ALA A 118 13.12 -10.82 -11.98
C ALA A 118 12.42 -9.45 -12.12
N LEU A 119 12.07 -8.82 -10.99
CA LEU A 119 11.49 -7.47 -10.98
C LEU A 119 12.47 -6.42 -11.51
N GLU A 120 13.76 -6.51 -11.19
CA GLU A 120 14.80 -5.63 -11.74
C GLU A 120 14.88 -5.74 -13.27
N ARG A 121 14.79 -6.97 -13.81
CA ARG A 121 14.74 -7.19 -15.26
C ARG A 121 13.50 -6.52 -15.88
N LEU A 122 12.32 -6.78 -15.36
CA LEU A 122 11.07 -6.18 -15.85
C LEU A 122 11.07 -4.64 -15.75
N HIS A 123 11.70 -4.10 -14.73
CA HIS A 123 11.89 -2.67 -14.56
C HIS A 123 12.84 -2.10 -15.63
N LYS A 124 13.96 -2.75 -15.90
CA LYS A 124 14.89 -2.37 -16.98
C LYS A 124 14.25 -2.46 -18.37
N GLU A 125 13.34 -3.40 -18.58
CA GLU A 125 12.55 -3.55 -19.81
C GLU A 125 11.43 -2.48 -19.93
N GLY A 126 11.21 -1.65 -18.89
CA GLY A 126 10.18 -0.60 -18.87
C GLY A 126 8.76 -1.12 -18.65
N ARG A 127 8.59 -2.39 -18.33
CA ARG A 127 7.29 -3.01 -18.05
C ARG A 127 6.75 -2.67 -16.65
N ILE A 128 7.65 -2.31 -15.73
CA ILE A 128 7.35 -1.80 -14.38
C ILE A 128 8.06 -0.47 -14.23
N ARG A 129 7.32 0.57 -13.81
CA ARG A 129 7.91 1.91 -13.63
C ARG A 129 8.69 2.03 -12.31
N ALA A 130 8.25 1.34 -11.26
CA ALA A 130 8.94 1.29 -9.96
C ALA A 130 8.73 -0.07 -9.30
N ILE A 131 9.75 -0.58 -8.60
CA ILE A 131 9.69 -1.83 -7.85
C ILE A 131 9.85 -1.56 -6.35
N GLY A 132 9.18 -2.35 -5.53
CA GLY A 132 9.21 -2.21 -4.09
C GLY A 132 8.82 -3.51 -3.36
N VAL A 133 8.59 -3.39 -2.07
CA VAL A 133 8.31 -4.54 -1.21
C VAL A 133 7.20 -4.22 -0.21
N THR A 134 6.64 -5.26 0.44
CA THR A 134 5.74 -5.09 1.58
C THR A 134 6.23 -5.88 2.79
N SER A 135 6.01 -5.33 3.98
CA SER A 135 6.30 -5.97 5.28
C SER A 135 7.77 -6.33 5.50
N PHE A 136 8.70 -5.74 4.77
CA PHE A 136 10.14 -5.98 5.01
C PHE A 136 10.61 -5.20 6.23
N SER A 137 11.34 -5.87 7.14
CA SER A 137 12.04 -5.19 8.23
C SER A 137 13.23 -4.38 7.70
N ASN A 138 13.75 -3.47 8.51
CA ASN A 138 14.91 -2.65 8.13
C ASN A 138 16.11 -3.51 7.74
N GLU A 139 16.35 -4.60 8.48
CA GLU A 139 17.47 -5.52 8.27
C GLU A 139 17.32 -6.27 6.94
N ARG A 140 16.09 -6.74 6.62
CA ARG A 140 15.82 -7.41 5.35
C ARG A 140 15.91 -6.46 4.16
N LEU A 141 15.49 -5.20 4.34
CA LEU A 141 15.67 -4.17 3.31
C LEU A 141 17.15 -3.89 3.08
N GLN A 142 17.90 -3.67 4.15
CA GLN A 142 19.33 -3.42 4.07
C GLN A 142 20.05 -4.56 3.35
N ASP A 143 19.75 -5.81 3.70
CA ASP A 143 20.30 -6.99 3.07
C ASP A 143 19.88 -7.10 1.58
N LEU A 144 18.62 -6.84 1.26
CA LEU A 144 18.13 -6.88 -0.12
C LEU A 144 18.90 -5.92 -1.04
N PHE A 145 19.06 -4.66 -0.66
CA PHE A 145 19.71 -3.69 -1.54
C PHE A 145 21.25 -3.70 -1.47
N LEU A 146 21.87 -4.39 -0.51
CA LEU A 146 23.31 -4.67 -0.54
C LEU A 146 23.69 -5.72 -1.61
N HIS A 147 22.76 -6.59 -1.97
CA HIS A 147 22.99 -7.73 -2.85
C HIS A 147 22.27 -7.66 -4.21
N ASN A 148 21.64 -6.51 -4.51
CA ASN A 148 20.93 -6.28 -5.78
C ASN A 148 21.23 -4.87 -6.31
N GLU A 149 20.91 -4.63 -7.59
CA GLU A 149 21.28 -3.39 -8.26
C GLU A 149 20.30 -2.24 -8.01
N VAL A 150 19.00 -2.57 -7.89
CA VAL A 150 17.93 -1.58 -7.70
C VAL A 150 17.46 -1.57 -6.25
N LYS A 151 17.52 -0.38 -5.62
CA LYS A 151 16.95 -0.18 -4.29
C LYS A 151 15.42 -0.11 -4.38
N PRO A 152 14.67 -0.75 -3.45
CA PRO A 152 13.22 -0.61 -3.40
C PRO A 152 12.80 0.85 -3.38
N ALA A 153 11.79 1.20 -4.18
CA ALA A 153 11.23 2.56 -4.19
C ALA A 153 10.23 2.78 -3.05
N VAL A 154 9.54 1.70 -2.64
CA VAL A 154 8.49 1.71 -1.62
C VAL A 154 8.67 0.51 -0.70
N ASN A 155 8.43 0.70 0.60
CA ASN A 155 8.10 -0.39 1.53
C ASN A 155 6.70 -0.13 2.10
N GLN A 156 5.75 -1.01 1.76
CA GLN A 156 4.37 -0.94 2.22
C GLN A 156 4.23 -1.77 3.50
N ILE A 157 4.06 -1.12 4.66
CA ILE A 157 4.04 -1.78 5.98
C ILE A 157 2.80 -1.38 6.79
N GLU A 158 2.34 -2.27 7.68
CA GLU A 158 1.26 -1.96 8.61
C GLU A 158 1.58 -0.70 9.40
N THR A 159 0.73 0.34 9.26
CA THR A 159 0.97 1.58 9.99
C THR A 159 -0.33 2.31 10.32
N HIS A 160 -0.58 2.48 11.62
CA HIS A 160 -1.75 3.14 12.19
C HIS A 160 -1.41 3.68 13.59
N PRO A 161 -2.32 4.40 14.30
CA PRO A 161 -2.02 5.00 15.61
C PRO A 161 -1.45 4.06 16.67
N PHE A 162 -1.80 2.77 16.66
CA PHE A 162 -1.32 1.78 17.65
C PHE A 162 -0.05 1.04 17.23
N GLN A 163 0.28 1.06 15.93
CA GLN A 163 1.51 0.50 15.35
C GLN A 163 2.15 1.53 14.43
N GLN A 164 2.95 2.44 15.00
CA GLN A 164 3.34 3.66 14.29
C GLN A 164 4.58 3.54 13.41
N GLN A 165 5.32 2.46 13.52
CA GLN A 165 6.52 2.19 12.71
C GLN A 165 7.54 3.36 12.70
N LYS A 166 7.78 3.97 13.86
CA LYS A 166 8.64 5.18 13.95
C LYS A 166 10.06 4.92 13.47
N ASP A 167 10.66 3.80 13.91
CA ASP A 167 12.03 3.44 13.56
C ASP A 167 12.13 3.04 12.07
N ALA A 168 11.15 2.28 11.57
CA ALA A 168 11.05 1.95 10.15
C ALA A 168 10.87 3.21 9.29
N ASN A 169 9.99 4.13 9.69
CA ASN A 169 9.79 5.39 8.96
C ASN A 169 11.08 6.23 8.90
N ALA A 170 11.83 6.32 10.01
CA ALA A 170 13.09 7.04 10.03
C ALA A 170 14.13 6.39 9.11
N PHE A 171 14.28 5.07 9.15
CA PHE A 171 15.16 4.31 8.27
C PHE A 171 14.79 4.49 6.80
N LEU A 172 13.53 4.27 6.44
CA LEU A 172 13.04 4.41 5.07
C LEU A 172 13.32 5.80 4.50
N LYS A 173 13.06 6.84 5.32
CA LYS A 173 13.35 8.23 4.95
C LYS A 173 14.84 8.48 4.72
N ALA A 174 15.70 7.94 5.57
CA ALA A 174 17.15 8.07 5.42
C ALA A 174 17.67 7.40 4.14
N GLU A 175 17.05 6.27 3.77
CA GLU A 175 17.38 5.49 2.57
C GLU A 175 16.70 5.98 1.29
N GLY A 176 15.83 7.00 1.36
CA GLY A 176 15.06 7.51 0.22
C GLY A 176 13.99 6.54 -0.27
N ILE A 177 13.51 5.65 0.59
CA ILE A 177 12.44 4.68 0.31
C ILE A 177 11.13 5.26 0.83
N VAL A 178 10.09 5.25 0.02
CA VAL A 178 8.77 5.76 0.44
C VAL A 178 8.11 4.75 1.40
N HIS A 179 7.66 5.27 2.54
CA HIS A 179 6.82 4.54 3.48
C HIS A 179 5.36 4.62 3.03
N GLU A 180 4.76 3.49 2.73
CA GLU A 180 3.32 3.37 2.43
C GLU A 180 2.63 2.54 3.52
N ALA A 181 1.47 3.02 4.00
CA ALA A 181 0.73 2.40 5.10
C ALA A 181 -0.38 1.49 4.57
N TRP A 182 -0.28 0.17 4.79
CA TRP A 182 -1.44 -0.69 4.72
C TRP A 182 -2.16 -0.72 6.08
N ALA A 183 -3.44 -1.08 6.08
CA ALA A 183 -4.34 -1.07 7.25
C ALA A 183 -4.28 0.22 8.10
N PRO A 184 -4.42 1.43 7.51
CA PRO A 184 -4.31 2.68 8.26
C PRO A 184 -5.32 2.79 9.41
N PHE A 185 -6.38 1.98 9.38
CA PHE A 185 -7.42 1.90 10.41
C PHE A 185 -7.33 0.64 11.28
N ALA A 186 -6.18 -0.06 11.33
CA ALA A 186 -6.02 -1.29 12.11
C ALA A 186 -7.14 -2.34 11.86
N GLU A 187 -7.70 -2.39 10.64
CA GLU A 187 -8.88 -3.20 10.29
C GLU A 187 -10.10 -3.00 11.23
N GLY A 188 -10.22 -1.81 11.84
CA GLY A 188 -11.27 -1.48 12.79
C GLY A 188 -11.08 -2.05 14.20
N GLN A 189 -9.95 -2.69 14.46
CA GLN A 189 -9.67 -3.32 15.76
C GLN A 189 -9.38 -2.31 16.86
N LYS A 190 -9.35 -2.79 18.11
CA LYS A 190 -9.02 -2.04 19.33
C LYS A 190 -9.83 -0.75 19.52
N GLY A 191 -11.03 -0.68 18.95
CA GLY A 191 -11.88 0.50 19.10
C GLY A 191 -11.27 1.76 18.49
N ILE A 192 -10.48 1.63 17.41
CA ILE A 192 -9.76 2.76 16.80
C ILE A 192 -10.67 3.94 16.45
N PHE A 193 -11.91 3.68 16.02
CA PHE A 193 -12.88 4.73 15.67
C PHE A 193 -13.60 5.34 16.89
N THR A 194 -13.43 4.77 18.08
CA THR A 194 -14.04 5.25 19.34
C THR A 194 -13.00 5.63 20.39
N ASN A 195 -11.71 5.63 20.03
CA ASN A 195 -10.64 6.10 20.91
C ASN A 195 -10.84 7.57 21.25
N SER A 196 -10.82 7.91 22.56
CA SER A 196 -11.15 9.26 23.05
C SER A 196 -10.24 10.36 22.43
N ALA A 197 -8.94 10.15 22.40
CA ALA A 197 -8.01 11.14 21.83
C ALA A 197 -8.29 11.38 20.33
N LEU A 198 -8.58 10.33 19.57
CA LEU A 198 -8.90 10.45 18.15
C LEU A 198 -10.25 11.11 17.90
N THR A 199 -11.26 10.81 18.73
CA THR A 199 -12.60 11.40 18.62
C THR A 199 -12.63 12.88 19.03
N GLU A 200 -11.88 13.27 20.05
CA GLU A 200 -11.72 14.67 20.46
C GLU A 200 -11.06 15.51 19.36
N ILE A 201 -9.96 15.01 18.75
CA ILE A 201 -9.29 15.67 17.63
C ILE A 201 -10.24 15.75 16.41
N ALA A 202 -10.96 14.67 16.11
CA ALA A 202 -11.91 14.63 15.00
C ALA A 202 -13.01 15.70 15.19
N ALA A 203 -13.57 15.79 16.40
CA ALA A 203 -14.60 16.78 16.74
C ALA A 203 -14.09 18.23 16.60
N SER A 204 -12.85 18.52 17.04
CA SER A 204 -12.27 19.87 16.96
C SER A 204 -12.11 20.36 15.52
N HIS A 205 -11.91 19.44 14.57
CA HIS A 205 -11.79 19.76 13.14
C HIS A 205 -13.08 19.57 12.34
N GLY A 206 -14.17 19.10 12.96
CA GLY A 206 -15.40 18.73 12.25
C GLY A 206 -15.17 17.61 11.21
N LYS A 207 -14.26 16.68 11.51
CA LYS A 207 -13.85 15.57 10.64
C LYS A 207 -14.17 14.23 11.30
N SER A 208 -14.11 13.15 10.49
CA SER A 208 -14.14 11.80 11.05
C SER A 208 -12.79 11.39 11.63
N VAL A 209 -12.82 10.38 12.49
CA VAL A 209 -11.60 9.73 13.00
C VAL A 209 -10.76 9.16 11.84
N ALA A 210 -11.41 8.63 10.81
CA ALA A 210 -10.72 8.13 9.62
C ALA A 210 -9.90 9.24 8.94
N ALA A 211 -10.52 10.41 8.69
CA ALA A 211 -9.83 11.55 8.08
C ALA A 211 -8.66 12.04 8.96
N VAL A 212 -8.82 12.07 10.28
CA VAL A 212 -7.75 12.43 11.23
C VAL A 212 -6.57 11.46 11.13
N ILE A 213 -6.82 10.16 11.13
CA ILE A 213 -5.77 9.14 11.02
C ILE A 213 -5.01 9.27 9.69
N LEU A 214 -5.73 9.39 8.57
CA LEU A 214 -5.10 9.54 7.25
C LEU A 214 -4.29 10.83 7.16
N ARG A 215 -4.81 11.93 7.71
CA ARG A 215 -4.10 13.21 7.77
C ARG A 215 -2.84 13.13 8.61
N TRP A 216 -2.91 12.48 9.78
CA TRP A 216 -1.77 12.25 10.66
C TRP A 216 -0.66 11.45 9.95
N LEU A 217 -1.01 10.34 9.28
CA LEU A 217 -0.05 9.55 8.50
C LEU A 217 0.58 10.40 7.39
N ASN A 218 -0.25 11.13 6.62
CA ASN A 218 0.23 11.96 5.52
C ASN A 218 1.14 13.10 6.00
N GLN A 219 0.85 13.72 7.18
CA GLN A 219 1.73 14.74 7.77
C GLN A 219 3.10 14.18 8.21
N ARG A 220 3.19 12.89 8.49
CA ARG A 220 4.44 12.18 8.77
C ARG A 220 5.23 11.82 7.50
N GLY A 221 4.70 12.13 6.32
CA GLY A 221 5.27 11.76 5.04
C GLY A 221 4.97 10.31 4.62
N VAL A 222 3.94 9.69 5.22
CA VAL A 222 3.51 8.33 4.91
C VAL A 222 2.40 8.38 3.85
N VAL A 223 2.55 7.60 2.79
CA VAL A 223 1.51 7.39 1.78
C VAL A 223 0.44 6.46 2.36
N VAL A 224 -0.83 6.72 2.06
CA VAL A 224 -1.95 5.98 2.63
C VAL A 224 -2.85 5.38 1.56
N ILE A 225 -3.34 4.15 1.80
CA ILE A 225 -4.22 3.41 0.91
C ILE A 225 -5.48 2.92 1.65
N PRO A 226 -6.35 3.84 2.12
CA PRO A 226 -7.59 3.44 2.75
C PRO A 226 -8.50 2.67 1.80
N LYS A 227 -9.30 1.76 2.36
CA LYS A 227 -10.28 0.95 1.65
C LYS A 227 -11.70 1.26 2.12
N SER A 228 -12.64 1.35 1.20
CA SER A 228 -14.08 1.35 1.47
C SER A 228 -14.87 0.96 0.24
N ILE A 229 -16.07 0.38 0.43
CA ILE A 229 -17.09 0.17 -0.63
C ILE A 229 -18.21 1.22 -0.54
N ARG A 230 -18.19 2.08 0.47
CA ARG A 230 -19.20 3.12 0.67
C ARG A 230 -18.74 4.43 0.04
N ALA A 231 -19.53 4.97 -0.88
CA ALA A 231 -19.23 6.22 -1.61
C ALA A 231 -18.97 7.41 -0.67
N ASP A 232 -19.76 7.55 0.40
CA ASP A 232 -19.55 8.59 1.41
C ASP A 232 -18.16 8.52 2.06
N ARG A 233 -17.71 7.31 2.45
CA ARG A 233 -16.40 7.09 3.06
C ARG A 233 -15.26 7.20 2.05
N ILE A 234 -15.46 6.80 0.79
CA ILE A 234 -14.48 6.97 -0.28
C ILE A 234 -14.16 8.46 -0.44
N ARG A 235 -15.20 9.32 -0.51
CA ARG A 235 -15.04 10.78 -0.61
C ARG A 235 -14.38 11.38 0.63
N GLU A 236 -14.79 10.96 1.82
CA GLU A 236 -14.24 11.44 3.08
C GLU A 236 -12.75 11.09 3.23
N ASN A 237 -12.37 9.84 2.94
CA ASN A 237 -10.99 9.37 3.00
C ASN A 237 -10.07 10.09 2.00
N PHE A 238 -10.61 10.59 0.89
CA PHE A 238 -9.85 11.39 -0.06
C PHE A 238 -9.65 12.82 0.40
N ASN A 239 -10.62 13.41 1.09
CA ASN A 239 -10.64 14.83 1.46
C ASN A 239 -9.93 15.09 2.79
N ILE A 240 -8.61 14.86 2.82
CA ILE A 240 -7.77 15.04 4.02
C ILE A 240 -6.84 16.25 3.96
N PHE A 241 -6.91 17.08 2.91
CA PHE A 241 -5.95 18.18 2.69
C PHE A 241 -6.50 19.56 3.06
N ASP A 242 -7.76 19.66 3.42
CA ASP A 242 -8.46 20.90 3.78
C ASP A 242 -8.30 21.29 5.26
N PHE A 243 -7.61 20.47 6.06
CA PHE A 243 -7.24 20.76 7.44
C PHE A 243 -5.81 20.32 7.74
N ARG A 244 -5.29 20.73 8.89
CA ARG A 244 -3.95 20.36 9.36
C ARG A 244 -3.99 20.09 10.86
N LEU A 245 -3.41 19.01 11.30
CA LEU A 245 -3.20 18.70 12.70
C LEU A 245 -2.06 19.55 13.28
N SER A 246 -2.29 20.12 14.45
CA SER A 246 -1.28 20.84 15.24
C SER A 246 -0.22 19.89 15.80
N ASP A 247 0.91 20.42 16.25
CA ASP A 247 1.96 19.62 16.87
C ASP A 247 1.48 18.92 18.15
N ALA A 248 0.57 19.54 18.92
CA ALA A 248 -0.04 18.94 20.10
C ALA A 248 -0.92 17.73 19.73
N GLU A 249 -1.74 17.83 18.68
CA GLU A 249 -2.57 16.72 18.20
C GLU A 249 -1.70 15.60 17.59
N MET A 250 -0.65 15.95 16.84
CA MET A 250 0.32 14.98 16.35
C MET A 250 1.00 14.22 17.50
N ALA A 251 1.35 14.92 18.60
CA ALA A 251 1.93 14.31 19.78
C ALA A 251 0.91 13.43 20.53
N ALA A 252 -0.35 13.87 20.65
CA ALA A 252 -1.42 13.09 21.29
C ALA A 252 -1.64 11.75 20.55
N ILE A 253 -1.69 11.78 19.21
CA ILE A 253 -1.80 10.53 18.42
C ILE A 253 -0.51 9.71 18.55
N SER A 254 0.67 10.36 18.59
CA SER A 254 1.95 9.69 18.77
C SER A 254 2.07 8.95 20.11
N ALA A 255 1.34 9.36 21.12
CA ALA A 255 1.29 8.69 22.43
C ALA A 255 0.46 7.38 22.45
N LEU A 256 -0.31 7.11 21.39
CA LEU A 256 -1.13 5.89 21.26
C LEU A 256 -0.33 4.66 20.80
N ASP A 257 0.96 4.80 20.53
CA ASP A 257 1.81 3.75 19.98
C ASP A 257 2.00 2.58 20.95
N GLU A 258 1.44 1.44 20.62
CA GLU A 258 1.63 0.19 21.38
C GLU A 258 2.81 -0.65 20.89
N LYS A 259 3.38 -0.29 19.72
CA LYS A 259 4.45 -1.03 19.04
C LYS A 259 4.13 -2.52 18.82
N LYS A 260 2.86 -2.80 18.64
CA LYS A 260 2.36 -4.17 18.44
C LYS A 260 1.18 -4.17 17.48
N SER A 261 1.26 -5.03 16.46
CA SER A 261 0.15 -5.25 15.54
C SER A 261 -1.05 -5.89 16.28
N PRO A 262 -2.26 -5.36 16.11
CA PRO A 262 -3.48 -6.05 16.50
C PRO A 262 -3.95 -7.05 15.44
N ILE A 263 -3.36 -7.06 14.24
CA ILE A 263 -3.80 -7.85 13.10
C ILE A 263 -3.06 -9.20 13.07
N TYR A 264 -1.76 -9.15 12.83
CA TYR A 264 -0.85 -10.30 12.94
C TYR A 264 0.61 -9.83 12.96
N ASP A 265 1.51 -10.72 13.35
CA ASP A 265 2.95 -10.48 13.32
C ASP A 265 3.56 -11.24 12.12
N ASP A 266 4.15 -10.50 11.17
CA ASP A 266 4.85 -11.10 10.01
C ASP A 266 6.06 -11.97 10.42
N MET A 267 6.53 -11.88 11.65
CA MET A 267 7.63 -12.70 12.19
C MET A 267 7.16 -13.86 13.06
N ASP A 268 5.86 -13.98 13.36
CA ASP A 268 5.31 -15.13 14.06
C ASP A 268 5.38 -16.40 13.20
N LEU A 269 5.83 -17.51 13.79
CA LEU A 269 6.08 -18.76 13.06
C LEU A 269 4.81 -19.35 12.43
N ALA A 270 3.65 -19.20 13.09
CA ALA A 270 2.38 -19.69 12.56
C ALA A 270 1.96 -18.83 11.34
N THR A 271 2.11 -17.54 11.43
CA THR A 271 1.86 -16.57 10.34
C THR A 271 2.77 -16.86 9.14
N VAL A 272 4.08 -16.99 9.37
CA VAL A 272 5.06 -17.32 8.32
C VAL A 272 4.69 -18.63 7.62
N ARG A 273 4.34 -19.69 8.40
CA ARG A 273 3.92 -20.97 7.84
C ARG A 273 2.63 -20.84 7.03
N ALA A 274 1.60 -20.20 7.58
CA ALA A 274 0.30 -20.06 6.92
C ALA A 274 0.41 -19.30 5.60
N ILE A 275 1.04 -18.12 5.63
CA ILE A 275 1.19 -17.25 4.44
C ILE A 275 2.20 -17.85 3.45
N GLY A 276 3.34 -18.37 3.94
CA GLY A 276 4.41 -18.89 3.09
C GLY A 276 4.04 -20.18 2.33
N THR A 277 2.98 -20.88 2.76
CA THR A 277 2.47 -22.07 2.09
C THR A 277 1.12 -21.86 1.39
N TYR A 278 0.53 -20.66 1.52
CA TYR A 278 -0.76 -20.36 0.88
C TYR A 278 -0.59 -20.20 -0.62
N LYS A 279 -1.29 -21.05 -1.36
CA LYS A 279 -1.30 -21.05 -2.83
C LYS A 279 -2.50 -20.29 -3.35
N ILE A 280 -2.28 -19.47 -4.37
CA ILE A 280 -3.31 -18.69 -5.06
C ILE A 280 -3.66 -19.25 -6.44
N HIS A 281 -2.89 -20.23 -6.92
CA HIS A 281 -3.13 -20.98 -8.15
C HIS A 281 -2.44 -22.36 -8.05
N ASP A 282 -2.71 -23.24 -9.01
CA ASP A 282 -2.12 -24.60 -9.14
C ASP A 282 -0.63 -24.55 -9.53
#